data_8af67f89870061aa884a65733504c79e
#
_entry.id   8af67f89870061aa884a65733504c79e
#
_cell.length_a   1.000
_cell.length_b   1.000
_cell.length_c   1.000
_cell.angle_alpha   90.00
_cell.angle_beta   90.00
_cell.angle_gamma   90.00
#
_symmetry.space_group_name_H-M   'P 1'
#
loop_
_entity.id
_entity.type
_entity.pdbx_description
1 polymer ?
#
loop_
_entity_poly.entity_id
_entity_poly.type
_entity_poly.pdbx_seq_one_letter_code
_entity_poly.pdbx_strand_id
1 'polypeptide(L)'
;MRKFRLAARKQENRVSRMSTTLSPVAYDGKIEGNVIFTQLDAAINWMRSHSLWPMPMGLACCAIELMAASSSRFDISRFGAEVMRFSPRQADVMIVAGTVTYKMALAVKRIWDQMPEPKWCIAMGA
;
A
#
# COMPACT_ATOMS: atom_id res chain seq x y z
N MET A 1 26.91 7.48 6.77
CA MET A 1 26.55 6.49 5.73
C MET A 1 26.34 5.05 6.22
N ARG A 2 27.02 4.56 7.26
CA ARG A 2 26.83 3.18 7.79
C ARG A 2 25.44 2.90 8.41
N LYS A 3 24.84 3.86 9.10
CA LYS A 3 23.52 3.69 9.75
C LYS A 3 22.36 3.52 8.75
N PHE A 4 22.46 4.11 7.55
CA PHE A 4 21.45 3.95 6.51
C PHE A 4 21.45 2.55 5.89
N ARG A 5 22.63 1.92 5.71
CA ARG A 5 22.74 0.56 5.19
C ARG A 5 22.20 -0.49 6.16
N LEU A 6 22.34 -0.26 7.46
CA LEU A 6 21.80 -1.18 8.49
C LEU A 6 20.28 -1.11 8.58
N ALA A 7 19.68 0.07 8.39
CA ALA A 7 18.23 0.25 8.37
C ALA A 7 17.61 -0.43 7.12
N ALA A 8 18.22 -0.25 5.95
CA ALA A 8 17.79 -0.90 4.71
C ALA A 8 17.86 -2.44 4.82
N ARG A 9 18.95 -2.97 5.36
CA ARG A 9 19.14 -4.42 5.57
C ARG A 9 18.13 -5.01 6.57
N LYS A 10 17.73 -4.24 7.58
CA LYS A 10 16.71 -4.67 8.55
C LYS A 10 15.31 -4.69 7.93
N GLN A 11 15.06 -3.83 6.95
CA GLN A 11 13.81 -3.76 6.20
C GLN A 11 13.72 -4.91 5.18
N GLU A 12 14.82 -5.21 4.50
CA GLU A 12 14.94 -6.32 3.57
C GLU A 12 14.69 -7.67 4.25
N ASN A 13 15.20 -7.86 5.46
CA ASN A 13 14.94 -9.04 6.29
C ASN A 13 13.49 -9.12 6.80
N ARG A 14 12.78 -8.01 6.91
CA ARG A 14 11.33 -8.02 7.22
C ARG A 14 10.51 -8.43 6.01
N VAL A 15 10.84 -7.92 4.84
CA VAL A 15 10.16 -8.26 3.58
C VAL A 15 10.36 -9.73 3.24
N SER A 16 11.56 -10.27 3.44
CA SER A 16 11.81 -11.70 3.21
C SER A 16 11.11 -12.61 4.23
N ARG A 17 10.87 -12.16 5.46
CA ARG A 17 10.03 -12.89 6.41
C ARG A 17 8.55 -12.83 6.07
N MET A 18 8.06 -11.75 5.47
CA MET A 18 6.67 -11.66 5.01
C MET A 18 6.39 -12.52 3.79
N SER A 19 7.36 -12.68 2.90
CA SER A 19 7.22 -13.60 1.75
C SER A 19 7.28 -15.08 2.14
N THR A 20 7.86 -15.41 3.30
CA THR A 20 7.93 -16.80 3.80
C THR A 20 6.62 -17.25 4.47
N THR A 21 5.71 -16.32 4.80
CA THR A 21 4.38 -16.66 5.35
C THR A 21 3.32 -16.93 4.29
N LEU A 22 3.68 -16.81 3.01
CA LEU A 22 2.86 -17.26 1.88
C LEU A 22 3.26 -18.67 1.39
N SER A 23 3.89 -19.47 2.23
CA SER A 23 3.99 -20.90 1.94
C SER A 23 2.59 -21.51 1.92
N PRO A 24 2.24 -22.33 0.92
CA PRO A 24 0.97 -23.03 0.92
C PRO A 24 0.89 -23.80 2.24
N VAL A 25 -0.14 -23.49 3.02
CA VAL A 25 -0.43 -24.16 4.29
C VAL A 25 -0.44 -25.66 4.01
N ALA A 26 0.58 -26.35 4.50
CA ALA A 26 0.57 -27.80 4.52
C ALA A 26 -0.64 -28.21 5.36
N TYR A 27 -1.63 -28.85 4.72
CA TYR A 27 -2.81 -29.39 5.35
C TYR A 27 -2.38 -30.50 6.32
N ASP A 28 -2.15 -30.15 7.57
CA ASP A 28 -2.04 -31.11 8.64
C ASP A 28 -3.43 -31.26 9.24
N GLY A 29 -4.02 -32.40 9.03
CA GLY A 29 -5.39 -32.87 9.21
C GLY A 29 -6.22 -32.50 10.44
N LYS A 30 -6.10 -31.26 10.97
CA LYS A 30 -6.99 -30.69 11.99
C LYS A 30 -7.82 -29.54 11.39
N ILE A 31 -8.87 -29.90 10.67
CA ILE A 31 -9.56 -29.01 9.71
C ILE A 31 -10.75 -28.25 10.30
N GLU A 32 -11.17 -28.45 11.54
CA GLU A 32 -12.50 -27.99 11.96
C GLU A 32 -12.60 -26.53 12.40
N GLY A 33 -11.50 -25.86 12.75
CA GLY A 33 -11.53 -24.42 13.12
C GLY A 33 -10.91 -23.47 12.08
N ASN A 34 -9.98 -23.95 11.30
CA ASN A 34 -9.16 -23.08 10.44
C ASN A 34 -9.77 -22.79 9.06
N VAL A 35 -10.70 -23.62 8.58
CA VAL A 35 -11.30 -23.46 7.23
C VAL A 35 -12.14 -22.19 7.15
N ILE A 36 -12.88 -21.86 8.18
CA ILE A 36 -13.74 -20.66 8.23
C ILE A 36 -12.86 -19.40 8.25
N PHE A 37 -11.81 -19.39 9.04
CA PHE A 37 -10.87 -18.24 9.10
C PHE A 37 -10.12 -18.05 7.80
N THR A 38 -9.68 -19.12 7.14
CA THR A 38 -9.00 -19.06 5.84
C THR A 38 -9.92 -18.53 4.75
N GLN A 39 -11.20 -18.91 4.75
CA GLN A 39 -12.18 -18.38 3.80
C GLN A 39 -12.52 -16.91 4.08
N LEU A 40 -12.60 -16.50 5.35
CA LEU A 40 -12.81 -15.10 5.73
C LEU A 40 -11.62 -14.23 5.31
N ASP A 41 -10.40 -14.67 5.53
CA ASP A 41 -9.19 -13.95 5.10
C ASP A 41 -9.12 -13.82 3.58
N ALA A 42 -9.47 -14.87 2.85
CA ALA A 42 -9.55 -14.84 1.40
C ALA A 42 -10.62 -13.86 0.91
N ALA A 43 -11.80 -13.85 1.53
CA ALA A 43 -12.88 -12.92 1.22
C ALA A 43 -12.48 -11.47 1.52
N ILE A 44 -11.86 -11.19 2.66
CA ILE A 44 -11.37 -9.86 3.03
C ILE A 44 -10.30 -9.38 2.05
N ASN A 45 -9.36 -10.24 1.68
CA ASN A 45 -8.31 -9.91 0.72
C ASN A 45 -8.88 -9.66 -0.68
N TRP A 46 -9.89 -10.42 -1.08
CA TRP A 46 -10.60 -10.20 -2.33
C TRP A 46 -11.34 -8.85 -2.33
N MET A 47 -12.05 -8.51 -1.25
CA MET A 47 -12.72 -7.21 -1.12
C MET A 47 -11.70 -6.06 -1.18
N ARG A 48 -10.57 -6.17 -0.49
CA ARG A 48 -9.51 -5.15 -0.52
C ARG A 48 -8.91 -4.98 -1.91
N SER A 49 -8.72 -6.07 -2.66
CA SER A 49 -8.16 -6.00 -4.02
C SER A 49 -9.08 -5.29 -5.01
N HIS A 50 -10.39 -5.29 -4.76
CA HIS A 50 -11.40 -4.64 -5.60
C HIS A 50 -11.89 -3.28 -5.06
N SER A 51 -11.44 -2.87 -3.88
CA SER A 51 -11.79 -1.61 -3.25
C SER A 51 -10.57 -0.99 -2.59
N LEU A 52 -9.63 -0.52 -3.42
CA LEU A 52 -8.44 0.20 -2.96
C LEU A 52 -8.78 1.65 -2.67
N TRP A 53 -8.36 2.13 -1.52
CA TRP A 53 -8.54 3.52 -1.12
C TRP A 53 -7.22 4.28 -1.21
N PRO A 54 -6.99 5.01 -2.32
CA PRO A 54 -5.76 5.74 -2.52
C PRO A 54 -5.70 7.01 -1.68
N MET A 55 -4.51 7.25 -1.13
CA MET A 55 -4.12 8.51 -0.52
C MET A 55 -3.24 9.29 -1.50
N PRO A 56 -3.73 10.37 -2.10
CA PRO A 56 -2.95 11.16 -3.02
C PRO A 56 -1.99 12.08 -2.27
N MET A 57 -0.69 11.96 -2.59
CA MET A 57 0.37 12.87 -2.14
C MET A 57 0.92 13.62 -3.34
N GLY A 58 0.27 14.73 -3.69
CA GLY A 58 0.71 15.60 -4.78
C GLY A 58 1.83 16.53 -4.32
N LEU A 59 3.07 16.29 -4.75
CA LEU A 59 4.24 17.06 -4.33
C LEU A 59 4.80 17.97 -5.42
N ALA A 60 4.46 17.69 -6.68
CA ALA A 60 4.95 18.45 -7.84
C ALA A 60 3.93 18.40 -8.99
N CYS A 61 4.36 18.78 -10.20
CA CYS A 61 3.51 18.80 -11.40
C CYS A 61 2.91 17.42 -11.76
N CYS A 62 3.51 16.31 -11.35
CA CYS A 62 2.95 14.98 -11.55
C CYS A 62 1.62 14.77 -10.79
N ALA A 63 1.27 15.63 -9.85
CA ALA A 63 -0.05 15.64 -9.24
C ALA A 63 -1.18 15.96 -10.24
N ILE A 64 -0.87 16.72 -11.30
CA ILE A 64 -1.81 17.01 -12.38
C ILE A 64 -2.11 15.74 -13.19
N GLU A 65 -1.11 14.90 -13.42
CA GLU A 65 -1.30 13.59 -14.05
C GLU A 65 -2.11 12.65 -13.17
N LEU A 66 -1.94 12.72 -11.86
CA LEU A 66 -2.78 11.97 -10.93
C LEU A 66 -4.24 12.41 -11.01
N MET A 67 -4.51 13.71 -11.12
CA MET A 67 -5.86 14.22 -11.37
C MET A 67 -6.40 13.78 -12.73
N ALA A 68 -5.56 13.75 -13.76
CA ALA A 68 -5.92 13.25 -15.07
C ALA A 68 -6.23 11.74 -15.05
N ALA A 69 -5.50 10.96 -14.27
CA ALA A 69 -5.78 9.53 -14.07
C ALA A 69 -7.13 9.28 -13.38
N SER A 70 -7.60 10.23 -12.57
CA SER A 70 -8.91 10.19 -11.92
C SER A 70 -10.03 10.82 -12.78
N SER A 71 -9.68 11.33 -13.97
CA SER A 71 -10.66 11.96 -14.87
C SER A 71 -11.41 10.93 -15.71
N SER A 72 -12.52 11.34 -16.31
CA SER A 72 -13.43 10.48 -17.07
C SER A 72 -12.78 9.69 -18.22
N ARG A 73 -11.66 10.16 -18.76
CA ARG A 73 -10.95 9.49 -19.87
C ARG A 73 -10.19 8.25 -19.41
N PHE A 74 -9.55 8.29 -18.23
CA PHE A 74 -8.69 7.22 -17.72
C PHE A 74 -9.26 6.52 -16.53
N ASP A 75 -10.01 7.20 -15.73
CA ASP A 75 -10.79 6.82 -14.56
C ASP A 75 -10.33 5.55 -13.82
N ILE A 76 -9.55 5.74 -12.77
CA ILE A 76 -9.06 4.67 -11.91
C ILE A 76 -10.17 3.95 -11.13
N SER A 77 -11.40 4.48 -11.15
CA SER A 77 -12.57 3.81 -10.57
C SER A 77 -12.85 2.44 -11.19
N ARG A 78 -12.42 2.19 -12.42
CA ARG A 78 -12.47 0.88 -13.08
C ARG A 78 -11.76 -0.22 -12.31
N PHE A 79 -10.76 0.17 -11.50
CA PHE A 79 -9.98 -0.73 -10.65
C PHE A 79 -10.42 -0.71 -9.19
N GLY A 80 -11.57 -0.08 -8.91
CA GLY A 80 -12.08 0.06 -7.55
C GLY A 80 -11.37 1.12 -6.71
N ALA A 81 -10.58 2.00 -7.32
CA ALA A 81 -9.80 3.05 -6.64
C ALA A 81 -10.42 4.45 -6.78
N GLU A 82 -11.75 4.54 -6.74
CA GLU A 82 -12.48 5.79 -6.91
C GLU A 82 -12.37 6.70 -5.69
N VAL A 83 -12.42 6.12 -4.50
CA VAL A 83 -12.54 6.88 -3.26
C VAL A 83 -11.20 7.36 -2.78
N MET A 84 -10.86 8.62 -3.09
CA MET A 84 -9.66 9.26 -2.56
C MET A 84 -9.81 9.55 -1.07
N ARG A 85 -8.91 9.00 -0.25
CA ARG A 85 -8.89 9.23 1.19
C ARG A 85 -7.69 10.08 1.58
N PHE A 86 -7.96 11.28 2.12
CA PHE A 86 -6.93 12.19 2.61
C PHE A 86 -6.51 11.88 4.06
N SER A 87 -7.22 10.97 4.72
CA SER A 87 -6.84 10.48 6.04
C SER A 87 -5.93 9.25 5.90
N PRO A 88 -4.68 9.31 6.40
CA PRO A 88 -3.75 8.18 6.28
C PRO A 88 -4.26 6.90 6.92
N ARG A 89 -5.04 7.02 7.98
CA ARG A 89 -5.57 5.87 8.73
C ARG A 89 -6.68 5.12 8.00
N GLN A 90 -7.23 5.71 6.95
CA GLN A 90 -8.32 5.14 6.16
C GLN A 90 -7.89 4.75 4.74
N ALA A 91 -6.63 4.92 4.41
CA ALA A 91 -6.09 4.65 3.09
C ALA A 91 -5.24 3.39 3.09
N ASP A 92 -5.32 2.63 2.00
CA ASP A 92 -4.56 1.39 1.80
C ASP A 92 -3.33 1.61 0.92
N VAL A 93 -3.43 2.52 -0.05
CA VAL A 93 -2.38 2.80 -1.03
C VAL A 93 -2.01 4.26 -0.99
N MET A 94 -0.74 4.57 -0.80
CA MET A 94 -0.22 5.94 -0.95
C MET A 94 0.33 6.14 -2.36
N ILE A 95 -0.15 7.16 -3.06
CA ILE A 95 0.37 7.56 -4.37
C ILE A 95 1.17 8.84 -4.18
N VAL A 96 2.49 8.72 -4.29
CA VAL A 96 3.41 9.87 -4.22
C VAL A 96 3.66 10.38 -5.62
N ALA A 97 3.06 11.52 -5.95
CA ALA A 97 3.13 12.11 -7.28
C ALA A 97 4.11 13.30 -7.31
N GLY A 98 5.24 13.09 -7.93
CA GLY A 98 6.28 14.10 -8.13
C GLY A 98 7.49 13.97 -7.23
N THR A 99 8.45 14.86 -7.45
CA THR A 99 9.74 14.87 -6.76
C THR A 99 9.58 15.17 -5.28
N VAL A 100 10.17 14.34 -4.45
CA VAL A 100 10.17 14.51 -2.99
C VAL A 100 11.40 15.28 -2.56
N THR A 101 11.20 16.50 -2.08
CA THR A 101 12.29 17.29 -1.48
C THR A 101 12.64 16.79 -0.08
N TYR A 102 13.85 17.07 0.39
CA TYR A 102 14.28 16.67 1.73
C TYR A 102 13.35 17.15 2.86
N LYS A 103 12.79 18.35 2.73
CA LYS A 103 11.84 18.89 3.71
C LYS A 103 10.53 18.09 3.72
N MET A 104 10.04 17.70 2.54
CA MET A 104 8.79 16.94 2.40
C MET A 104 8.98 15.46 2.71
N ALA A 105 10.19 14.92 2.57
CA ALA A 105 10.46 13.50 2.85
C ALA A 105 10.10 13.10 4.29
N LEU A 106 10.36 13.98 5.25
CA LEU A 106 9.98 13.75 6.65
C LEU A 106 8.48 13.73 6.86
N ALA A 107 7.74 14.61 6.16
CA ALA A 107 6.28 14.65 6.23
C ALA A 107 5.66 13.41 5.58
N VAL A 108 6.11 13.05 4.37
CA VAL A 108 5.66 11.85 3.66
C VAL A 108 5.89 10.60 4.50
N LYS A 109 7.06 10.50 5.14
CA LYS A 109 7.36 9.36 6.03
C LYS A 109 6.44 9.30 7.24
N ARG A 110 6.14 10.43 7.88
CA ARG A 110 5.21 10.49 9.02
C ARG A 110 3.80 10.07 8.63
N ILE A 111 3.36 10.44 7.44
CA ILE A 111 2.07 10.04 6.88
C ILE A 111 2.07 8.55 6.59
N TRP A 112 3.13 8.04 5.98
CA TRP A 112 3.30 6.61 5.74
C TRP A 112 3.25 5.78 7.02
N ASP A 113 3.90 6.26 8.08
CA ASP A 113 3.93 5.56 9.38
C ASP A 113 2.54 5.53 10.06
N GLN A 114 1.64 6.46 9.69
CA GLN A 114 0.26 6.51 10.19
C GLN A 114 -0.71 5.59 9.44
N MET A 115 -0.33 5.08 8.26
CA MET A 115 -1.18 4.17 7.50
C MET A 115 -1.21 2.78 8.16
N PRO A 116 -2.40 2.14 8.22
CA PRO A 116 -2.52 0.78 8.74
C PRO A 116 -1.87 -0.24 7.79
N GLU A 117 -1.48 -1.37 8.34
CA GLU A 117 -1.05 -2.53 7.55
C GLU A 117 -2.29 -3.37 7.12
N PRO A 118 -2.29 -3.95 5.93
CA PRO A 118 -1.29 -3.88 4.85
C PRO A 118 -1.38 -2.57 4.06
N LYS A 119 -0.23 -2.00 3.71
CA LYS A 119 -0.15 -0.73 2.99
C LYS A 119 0.83 -0.81 1.83
N TRP A 120 0.52 -0.09 0.76
CA TRP A 120 1.34 -0.03 -0.44
C TRP A 120 1.66 1.42 -0.80
N CYS A 121 2.76 1.60 -1.52
CA CYS A 121 3.16 2.91 -2.01
C CYS A 121 3.50 2.82 -3.50
N ILE A 122 2.92 3.73 -4.28
CA ILE A 122 3.21 3.91 -5.70
C ILE A 122 3.92 5.23 -5.88
N ALA A 123 5.14 5.19 -6.40
CA ALA A 123 5.85 6.39 -6.85
C ALA A 123 5.40 6.71 -8.28
N MET A 124 4.91 7.92 -8.49
CA MET A 124 4.42 8.41 -9.76
C MET A 124 5.23 9.64 -10.19
N GLY A 125 5.85 9.53 -11.35
CA GLY A 125 6.71 10.58 -11.88
C GLY A 125 8.12 10.60 -11.30
N ALA A 126 8.90 11.61 -11.69
CA ALA A 126 10.30 11.78 -11.30
C ALA A 126 10.45 12.59 -10.01
#